data_6770fae4810dc24d70e4e66a00121e41
#
_entry.id   6770fae4810dc24d70e4e66a00121e41
#
_cell.length_a   1.000
_cell.length_b   1.000
_cell.length_c   1.000
_cell.angle_alpha   90.00
_cell.angle_beta   90.00
_cell.angle_gamma   90.00
#
_symmetry.space_group_name_H-M   'P 1'
#
loop_
_entity.id
_entity.type
_entity.pdbx_description
1 polymer ?
#
loop_
_entity_poly.entity_id
_entity_poly.type
_entity_poly.pdbx_seq_one_letter_code
_entity_poly.pdbx_strand_id
1 'polypeptide(L)'
;MAHGIAALSSERHYMGSFTSGAYATNRDLRPDYDTRPSEETRARWQANELANRTRYLREQDVLGLVIDCHEAKEELALIDTKLSGLQETAGQKDALQGDEAASAREAITLLEARHVEALAVRQALSSQLRSLGISPKEEAEIWRELTRREAEEAAC
;
A
#
# COMPACT_ATOMS: atom_id res chain seq x y z
N MET A 1 14.43 -23.11 30.22
CA MET A 1 14.34 -21.78 29.50
C MET A 1 15.34 -20.73 30.01
N ALA A 2 16.57 -21.11 30.28
CA ALA A 2 17.58 -20.18 30.81
C ALA A 2 18.80 -19.98 29.90
N HIS A 3 18.83 -20.58 28.72
CA HIS A 3 20.03 -20.53 27.85
C HIS A 3 20.04 -19.41 26.80
N GLY A 4 18.93 -18.69 26.57
CA GLY A 4 18.86 -17.62 25.58
C GLY A 4 19.42 -16.25 26.03
N ILE A 5 19.42 -16.00 27.32
CA ILE A 5 19.80 -14.68 27.87
C ILE A 5 21.30 -14.52 28.01
N ALA A 6 22.03 -15.60 28.25
CA ALA A 6 23.48 -15.58 28.41
C ALA A 6 24.23 -15.31 27.08
N ALA A 7 23.72 -15.80 25.96
CA ALA A 7 24.31 -15.58 24.65
C ALA A 7 24.25 -14.10 24.20
N LEU A 8 23.11 -13.44 24.44
CA LEU A 8 22.95 -12.01 24.10
C LEU A 8 23.81 -11.09 24.95
N SER A 9 24.06 -11.47 26.20
CA SER A 9 24.94 -10.71 27.09
C SER A 9 26.43 -10.81 26.66
N SER A 10 26.84 -11.96 26.16
CA SER A 10 28.18 -12.19 25.66
C SER A 10 28.51 -11.38 24.40
N GLU A 11 27.56 -11.33 23.46
CA GLU A 11 27.75 -10.54 22.22
C GLU A 11 27.81 -9.03 22.45
N ARG A 12 27.03 -8.50 23.38
CA ARG A 12 27.11 -7.08 23.74
C ARG A 12 28.44 -6.72 24.39
N HIS A 13 28.98 -7.60 25.18
CA HIS A 13 30.27 -7.35 25.85
C HIS A 13 31.42 -7.38 24.88
N TYR A 14 31.39 -8.26 23.88
CA TYR A 14 32.39 -8.34 22.82
C TYR A 14 32.39 -7.09 21.92
N MET A 15 31.21 -6.62 21.50
CA MET A 15 31.10 -5.42 20.68
C MET A 15 31.52 -4.15 21.41
N GLY A 16 31.23 -4.03 22.70
CA GLY A 16 31.65 -2.87 23.52
C GLY A 16 33.15 -2.78 23.72
N SER A 17 33.85 -3.91 23.90
CA SER A 17 35.29 -3.93 24.13
C SER A 17 36.08 -3.67 22.85
N PHE A 18 35.60 -4.12 21.69
CA PHE A 18 36.25 -3.91 20.41
C PHE A 18 36.20 -2.44 19.95
N THR A 19 35.05 -1.78 20.10
CA THR A 19 34.91 -0.37 19.73
C THR A 19 35.72 0.56 20.66
N SER A 20 35.78 0.25 21.93
CA SER A 20 36.48 1.05 22.93
C SER A 20 38.00 1.07 22.69
N GLY A 21 38.60 -0.07 22.37
CA GLY A 21 40.04 -0.18 22.14
C GLY A 21 40.52 0.47 20.83
N ALA A 22 39.72 0.35 19.76
CA ALA A 22 40.06 0.94 18.46
C ALA A 22 39.94 2.48 18.47
N TYR A 23 39.01 3.03 19.22
CA TYR A 23 38.86 4.50 19.35
C TYR A 23 39.96 5.13 20.19
N ALA A 24 40.45 4.48 21.26
CA ALA A 24 41.50 5.00 22.12
C ALA A 24 42.82 5.14 21.38
N THR A 25 43.19 4.13 20.60
CA THR A 25 44.47 4.11 19.84
C THR A 25 44.49 5.16 18.72
N ASN A 26 43.35 5.42 18.06
CA ASN A 26 43.31 6.44 17.02
C ASN A 26 43.33 7.87 17.56
N ARG A 27 42.81 8.07 18.77
CA ARG A 27 42.75 9.39 19.41
C ARG A 27 44.10 9.87 19.87
N ASP A 28 44.93 8.96 20.33
CA ASP A 28 46.29 9.25 20.79
C ASP A 28 47.24 9.54 19.64
N LEU A 29 46.99 9.00 18.44
CA LEU A 29 47.87 9.17 17.27
C LEU A 29 47.53 10.44 16.45
N ARG A 30 46.34 11.02 16.60
CA ARG A 30 45.91 12.23 15.88
C ARG A 30 45.01 13.10 16.73
N PRO A 31 45.55 13.86 17.68
CA PRO A 31 44.76 14.69 18.60
C PRO A 31 43.95 15.78 17.89
N ASP A 32 44.35 16.19 16.70
CA ASP A 32 43.71 17.26 15.94
C ASP A 32 42.72 16.75 14.88
N TYR A 33 42.44 15.43 14.87
CA TYR A 33 41.52 14.87 13.88
C TYR A 33 40.04 15.03 14.32
N ASP A 34 39.39 16.06 13.84
CA ASP A 34 37.96 16.26 14.03
C ASP A 34 37.18 15.29 13.10
N THR A 35 36.65 14.22 13.69
CA THR A 35 35.84 13.22 13.00
C THR A 35 34.39 13.69 12.75
N ARG A 36 34.04 14.88 13.22
CA ARG A 36 32.69 15.41 13.02
C ARG A 36 32.52 15.80 11.56
N PRO A 37 31.42 15.37 10.94
CA PRO A 37 31.14 15.79 9.57
C PRO A 37 30.97 17.31 9.51
N SER A 38 31.46 17.93 8.46
CA SER A 38 31.29 19.36 8.22
C SER A 38 29.81 19.75 8.20
N GLU A 39 29.50 21.02 8.44
CA GLU A 39 28.11 21.51 8.37
C GLU A 39 27.49 21.26 6.99
N GLU A 40 28.26 21.43 5.92
CA GLU A 40 27.84 21.13 4.57
C GLU A 40 27.51 19.64 4.37
N THR A 41 28.33 18.76 4.92
CA THR A 41 28.08 17.30 4.87
C THR A 41 26.83 16.94 5.63
N ARG A 42 26.59 17.53 6.80
CA ARG A 42 25.37 17.31 7.59
C ARG A 42 24.13 17.81 6.85
N ALA A 43 24.20 19.01 6.26
CA ALA A 43 23.10 19.58 5.48
C ALA A 43 22.75 18.70 4.26
N ARG A 44 23.77 18.16 3.57
CA ARG A 44 23.58 17.22 2.46
C ARG A 44 22.90 15.93 2.93
N TRP A 45 23.29 15.37 4.06
CA TRP A 45 22.66 14.17 4.61
C TRP A 45 21.20 14.41 4.98
N GLN A 46 20.89 15.53 5.64
CA GLN A 46 19.52 15.90 5.97
C GLN A 46 18.65 16.10 4.71
N ALA A 47 19.19 16.74 3.68
CA ALA A 47 18.49 16.92 2.41
C ALA A 47 18.20 15.57 1.72
N ASN A 48 19.18 14.64 1.72
CA ASN A 48 19.01 13.30 1.16
C ASN A 48 17.99 12.47 1.96
N GLU A 49 18.04 12.55 3.28
CA GLU A 49 17.07 11.87 4.15
C GLU A 49 15.65 12.38 3.90
N LEU A 50 15.46 13.69 3.81
CA LEU A 50 14.18 14.29 3.50
C LEU A 50 13.67 13.86 2.11
N ALA A 51 14.55 13.87 1.10
CA ALA A 51 14.19 13.43 -0.25
C ALA A 51 13.78 11.94 -0.29
N ASN A 52 14.52 11.07 0.42
CA ASN A 52 14.21 9.66 0.51
C ASN A 52 12.88 9.41 1.24
N ARG A 53 12.63 10.14 2.33
CA ARG A 53 11.36 10.06 3.07
C ARG A 53 10.18 10.52 2.21
N THR A 54 10.34 11.61 1.48
CA THR A 54 9.29 12.12 0.58
C THR A 54 8.99 11.12 -0.54
N ARG A 55 10.03 10.49 -1.11
CA ARG A 55 9.86 9.43 -2.12
C ARG A 55 9.10 8.24 -1.55
N TYR A 56 9.49 7.76 -0.38
CA TYR A 56 8.84 6.63 0.29
C TYR A 56 7.37 6.91 0.57
N LEU A 57 7.01 8.07 1.11
CA LEU A 57 5.62 8.44 1.36
C LEU A 57 4.80 8.47 0.06
N ARG A 58 5.36 9.04 -1.01
CA ARG A 58 4.70 9.06 -2.32
C ARG A 58 4.48 7.65 -2.87
N GLU A 59 5.44 6.75 -2.72
CA GLU A 59 5.30 5.36 -3.13
C GLU A 59 4.18 4.65 -2.35
N GLN A 60 4.07 4.89 -1.03
CA GLN A 60 2.99 4.35 -0.21
C GLN A 60 1.61 4.89 -0.63
N ASP A 61 1.50 6.18 -0.91
CA ASP A 61 0.26 6.81 -1.38
C ASP A 61 -0.18 6.21 -2.73
N VAL A 62 0.74 6.00 -3.65
CA VAL A 62 0.47 5.37 -4.95
C VAL A 62 -0.02 3.93 -4.77
N LEU A 63 0.63 3.14 -3.91
CA LEU A 63 0.22 1.77 -3.64
C LEU A 63 -1.20 1.71 -3.05
N GLY A 64 -1.50 2.55 -2.07
CA GLY A 64 -2.83 2.66 -1.50
C GLY A 64 -3.89 2.99 -2.54
N LEU A 65 -3.65 4.00 -3.39
CA LEU A 65 -4.57 4.39 -4.46
C LEU A 65 -4.78 3.29 -5.51
N VAL A 66 -3.75 2.49 -5.81
CA VAL A 66 -3.88 1.35 -6.75
C VAL A 66 -4.76 0.26 -6.15
N ILE A 67 -4.60 -0.05 -4.86
CA ILE A 67 -5.46 -1.00 -4.14
C ILE A 67 -6.90 -0.52 -4.16
N ASP A 68 -7.15 0.71 -3.70
CA ASP A 68 -8.50 1.30 -3.66
C ASP A 68 -9.17 1.31 -5.05
N CYS A 69 -8.40 1.62 -6.11
CA CYS A 69 -8.89 1.61 -7.48
C CYS A 69 -9.29 0.22 -7.95
N HIS A 70 -8.56 -0.82 -7.49
CA HIS A 70 -8.86 -2.21 -7.83
C HIS A 70 -10.09 -2.72 -7.07
N GLU A 71 -10.20 -2.43 -5.78
CA GLU A 71 -11.37 -2.73 -4.97
C GLU A 71 -12.65 -2.08 -5.55
N ALA A 72 -12.55 -0.82 -6.00
CA ALA A 72 -13.66 -0.15 -6.67
C ALA A 72 -14.05 -0.82 -8.00
N LYS A 73 -13.10 -1.39 -8.74
CA LYS A 73 -13.38 -2.19 -9.96
C LYS A 73 -14.10 -3.50 -9.62
N GLU A 74 -13.68 -4.18 -8.56
CA GLU A 74 -14.31 -5.43 -8.10
C GLU A 74 -15.73 -5.17 -7.59
N GLU A 75 -15.94 -4.09 -6.83
CA GLU A 75 -17.26 -3.69 -6.38
C GLU A 75 -18.21 -3.42 -7.57
N LEU A 76 -17.75 -2.70 -8.59
CA LEU A 76 -18.52 -2.47 -9.83
C LEU A 76 -18.89 -3.78 -10.53
N ALA A 77 -17.93 -4.70 -10.68
CA ALA A 77 -18.18 -5.99 -11.31
C ALA A 77 -19.21 -6.82 -10.53
N LEU A 78 -19.17 -6.74 -9.19
CA LEU A 78 -20.15 -7.41 -8.34
C LEU A 78 -21.54 -6.80 -8.48
N ILE A 79 -21.65 -5.47 -8.55
CA ILE A 79 -22.92 -4.76 -8.76
C ILE A 79 -23.48 -5.12 -10.14
N ASP A 80 -22.66 -5.11 -11.20
CA ASP A 80 -23.07 -5.48 -12.55
C ASP A 80 -23.61 -6.91 -12.62
N THR A 81 -22.92 -7.85 -11.94
CA THR A 81 -23.36 -9.25 -11.87
C THR A 81 -24.73 -9.37 -11.18
N LYS A 82 -24.94 -8.67 -10.08
CA LYS A 82 -26.22 -8.66 -9.36
C LYS A 82 -27.34 -8.01 -10.17
N LEU A 83 -27.06 -6.90 -10.84
CA LEU A 83 -28.02 -6.22 -11.72
C LEU A 83 -28.44 -7.13 -12.87
N SER A 84 -27.50 -7.77 -13.55
CA SER A 84 -27.78 -8.69 -14.65
C SER A 84 -28.65 -9.86 -14.18
N GLY A 85 -28.32 -10.46 -13.03
CA GLY A 85 -29.13 -11.56 -12.46
C GLY A 85 -30.54 -11.14 -12.09
N LEU A 86 -30.75 -9.94 -11.52
CA LEU A 86 -32.07 -9.43 -11.19
C LEU A 86 -32.87 -9.06 -12.43
N GLN A 87 -32.23 -8.47 -13.44
CA GLN A 87 -32.90 -8.11 -14.70
C GLN A 87 -33.31 -9.35 -15.49
N GLU A 88 -32.49 -10.38 -15.54
CA GLU A 88 -32.83 -11.69 -16.14
C GLU A 88 -34.01 -12.33 -15.41
N THR A 89 -33.99 -12.33 -14.06
CA THR A 89 -35.05 -12.88 -13.24
C THR A 89 -36.36 -12.09 -13.43
N ALA A 90 -36.29 -10.77 -13.50
CA ALA A 90 -37.45 -9.90 -13.76
C ALA A 90 -38.01 -10.08 -15.18
N GLY A 91 -37.13 -10.28 -16.20
CA GLY A 91 -37.52 -10.50 -17.59
C GLY A 91 -38.14 -11.89 -17.84
N GLN A 92 -37.71 -12.91 -17.14
CA GLN A 92 -38.27 -14.25 -17.21
C GLN A 92 -39.61 -14.34 -16.48
N LYS A 93 -39.88 -13.45 -15.56
CA LYS A 93 -41.07 -13.43 -14.71
C LYS A 93 -42.02 -12.29 -15.10
N ASP A 94 -42.39 -12.19 -16.37
CA ASP A 94 -43.64 -11.50 -16.78
C ASP A 94 -44.89 -12.07 -16.03
N ALA A 95 -44.67 -13.11 -15.21
CA ALA A 95 -45.62 -13.76 -14.33
C ALA A 95 -45.48 -13.37 -12.84
N LEU A 96 -44.51 -12.54 -12.43
CA LEU A 96 -44.45 -12.00 -11.07
C LEU A 96 -45.55 -10.92 -10.94
N GLN A 97 -46.70 -11.32 -10.47
CA GLN A 97 -47.78 -10.41 -10.09
C GLN A 97 -47.64 -10.11 -8.59
N GLY A 98 -47.70 -8.81 -8.23
CA GLY A 98 -47.83 -8.36 -6.86
C GLY A 98 -46.54 -7.86 -6.23
N ASP A 99 -46.39 -8.07 -4.91
CA ASP A 99 -45.34 -7.50 -4.06
C ASP A 99 -43.93 -7.93 -4.43
N GLU A 100 -43.74 -9.15 -4.99
CA GLU A 100 -42.43 -9.63 -5.42
C GLU A 100 -41.85 -8.85 -6.61
N ALA A 101 -42.72 -8.46 -7.56
CA ALA A 101 -42.28 -7.64 -8.69
C ALA A 101 -41.95 -6.20 -8.26
N ALA A 102 -42.68 -5.66 -7.28
CA ALA A 102 -42.40 -4.35 -6.70
C ALA A 102 -41.04 -4.37 -5.96
N SER A 103 -40.79 -5.39 -5.14
CA SER A 103 -39.56 -5.58 -4.42
C SER A 103 -38.34 -5.75 -5.34
N ALA A 104 -38.50 -6.50 -6.44
CA ALA A 104 -37.43 -6.65 -7.44
C ALA A 104 -37.09 -5.33 -8.15
N ARG A 105 -38.07 -4.53 -8.49
CA ARG A 105 -37.85 -3.20 -9.09
C ARG A 105 -37.17 -2.24 -8.14
N GLU A 106 -37.55 -2.25 -6.87
CA GLU A 106 -36.91 -1.43 -5.83
C GLU A 106 -35.44 -1.85 -5.65
N ALA A 107 -35.17 -3.14 -5.61
CA ALA A 107 -33.78 -3.65 -5.54
C ALA A 107 -32.95 -3.25 -6.75
N ILE A 108 -33.47 -3.31 -7.96
CA ILE A 108 -32.82 -2.85 -9.18
C ILE A 108 -32.50 -1.35 -9.10
N THR A 109 -33.47 -0.52 -8.73
CA THR A 109 -33.29 0.93 -8.60
C THR A 109 -32.18 1.26 -7.58
N LEU A 110 -32.18 0.56 -6.45
CA LEU A 110 -31.16 0.75 -5.42
C LEU A 110 -29.74 0.35 -5.92
N LEU A 111 -29.63 -0.75 -6.64
CA LEU A 111 -28.37 -1.19 -7.22
C LEU A 111 -27.88 -0.27 -8.34
N GLU A 112 -28.77 0.27 -9.15
CA GLU A 112 -28.44 1.26 -10.18
C GLU A 112 -27.88 2.55 -9.55
N ALA A 113 -28.50 3.04 -8.48
CA ALA A 113 -27.98 4.18 -7.73
C ALA A 113 -26.58 3.88 -7.17
N ARG A 114 -26.40 2.72 -6.57
CA ARG A 114 -25.10 2.30 -6.04
C ARG A 114 -24.04 2.14 -7.13
N HIS A 115 -24.42 1.66 -8.30
CA HIS A 115 -23.53 1.57 -9.47
C HIS A 115 -23.00 2.94 -9.88
N VAL A 116 -23.86 3.96 -9.92
CA VAL A 116 -23.46 5.33 -10.25
C VAL A 116 -22.48 5.89 -9.23
N GLU A 117 -22.72 5.66 -7.94
CA GLU A 117 -21.82 6.08 -6.86
C GLU A 117 -20.45 5.38 -6.97
N ALA A 118 -20.43 4.06 -7.13
CA ALA A 118 -19.21 3.28 -7.26
C ALA A 118 -18.40 3.68 -8.51
N LEU A 119 -19.08 3.98 -9.62
CA LEU A 119 -18.43 4.48 -10.83
C LEU A 119 -17.78 5.85 -10.61
N ALA A 120 -18.45 6.77 -9.88
CA ALA A 120 -17.91 8.08 -9.55
C ALA A 120 -16.67 7.94 -8.65
N VAL A 121 -16.69 7.07 -7.66
CA VAL A 121 -15.53 6.78 -6.80
C VAL A 121 -14.35 6.26 -7.63
N ARG A 122 -14.58 5.26 -8.48
CA ARG A 122 -13.53 4.73 -9.37
C ARG A 122 -12.94 5.80 -10.27
N GLN A 123 -13.76 6.67 -10.86
CA GLN A 123 -13.29 7.76 -11.70
C GLN A 123 -12.44 8.76 -10.92
N ALA A 124 -12.84 9.10 -9.69
CA ALA A 124 -12.07 9.99 -8.82
C ALA A 124 -10.69 9.40 -8.47
N LEU A 125 -10.64 8.13 -8.08
CA LEU A 125 -9.38 7.43 -7.78
C LEU A 125 -8.46 7.33 -9.00
N SER A 126 -9.02 7.00 -10.15
CA SER A 126 -8.26 6.97 -11.41
C SER A 126 -7.70 8.35 -11.76
N SER A 127 -8.47 9.41 -11.56
CA SER A 127 -8.02 10.79 -11.78
C SER A 127 -6.88 11.18 -10.84
N GLN A 128 -6.94 10.77 -9.58
CA GLN A 128 -5.85 10.98 -8.63
C GLN A 128 -4.56 10.26 -9.06
N LEU A 129 -4.64 9.00 -9.48
CA LEU A 129 -3.48 8.28 -10.02
C LEU A 129 -2.88 8.99 -11.24
N ARG A 130 -3.71 9.49 -12.16
CA ARG A 130 -3.22 10.24 -13.33
C ARG A 130 -2.57 11.57 -12.92
N SER A 131 -3.08 12.25 -11.91
CA SER A 131 -2.48 13.48 -11.38
C SER A 131 -1.10 13.25 -10.76
N LEU A 132 -0.85 12.05 -10.24
CA LEU A 132 0.45 11.60 -9.76
C LEU A 132 1.40 11.12 -10.88
N GLY A 133 0.94 11.13 -12.13
CA GLY A 133 1.71 10.71 -13.29
C GLY A 133 1.72 9.20 -13.54
N ILE A 134 0.85 8.44 -12.85
CA ILE A 134 0.74 6.98 -13.04
C ILE A 134 -0.17 6.68 -14.24
N SER A 135 0.38 6.03 -15.25
CA SER A 135 -0.38 5.59 -16.43
C SER A 135 -1.23 4.33 -16.12
N PRO A 136 -2.27 4.03 -16.94
CA PRO A 136 -3.04 2.80 -16.77
C PRO A 136 -2.21 1.51 -16.86
N LYS A 137 -1.12 1.56 -17.63
CA LYS A 137 -0.19 0.44 -17.78
C LYS A 137 0.63 0.23 -16.50
N GLU A 138 1.17 1.30 -15.94
CA GLU A 138 1.91 1.26 -14.68
C GLU A 138 1.01 0.84 -13.51
N GLU A 139 -0.23 1.33 -13.45
CA GLU A 139 -1.24 0.89 -12.48
C GLU A 139 -1.44 -0.63 -12.52
N ALA A 140 -1.58 -1.21 -13.73
CA ALA A 140 -1.73 -2.65 -13.92
C ALA A 140 -0.45 -3.45 -13.58
N GLU A 141 0.73 -2.87 -13.79
CA GLU A 141 2.01 -3.49 -13.42
C GLU A 141 2.19 -3.51 -11.90
N ILE A 142 1.89 -2.40 -11.22
CA ILE A 142 1.93 -2.30 -9.76
C ILE A 142 0.97 -3.32 -9.13
N TRP A 143 -0.26 -3.41 -9.65
CA TRP A 143 -1.24 -4.38 -9.15
C TRP A 143 -0.77 -5.83 -9.29
N ARG A 144 -0.22 -6.20 -10.44
CA ARG A 144 0.33 -7.54 -10.66
C ARG A 144 1.47 -7.88 -9.70
N GLU A 145 2.32 -6.91 -9.42
CA GLU A 145 3.42 -7.09 -8.47
C GLU A 145 2.91 -7.26 -7.02
N LEU A 146 1.89 -6.50 -6.61
CA LEU A 146 1.26 -6.65 -5.30
C LEU A 146 0.65 -8.03 -5.11
N THR A 147 -0.17 -8.49 -6.07
CA THR A 147 -0.81 -9.80 -6.02
C THR A 147 0.19 -10.96 -6.07
N ARG A 148 1.31 -10.79 -6.77
CA ARG A 148 2.40 -11.77 -6.77
C ARG A 148 3.04 -11.91 -5.39
N ARG A 149 3.32 -10.79 -4.71
CA ARG A 149 3.91 -10.80 -3.35
C ARG A 149 2.98 -11.44 -2.33
N GLU A 150 1.70 -11.08 -2.37
CA GLU A 150 0.68 -11.71 -1.49
C GLU A 150 0.60 -13.22 -1.69
N ALA A 151 0.65 -13.69 -2.94
CA ALA A 151 0.66 -15.11 -3.25
C ALA A 151 1.93 -15.83 -2.74
N GLU A 152 3.09 -15.19 -2.82
CA GLU A 152 4.36 -15.71 -2.30
C GLU A 152 4.34 -15.79 -0.77
N GLU A 153 3.82 -14.76 -0.09
CA GLU A 153 3.67 -14.72 1.37
C GLU A 153 2.68 -15.78 1.89
N ALA A 154 1.59 -16.02 1.16
CA ALA A 154 0.61 -17.03 1.51
C ALA A 154 1.11 -18.47 1.31
N ALA A 155 2.16 -18.69 0.52
CA ALA A 155 2.75 -19.99 0.25
C ALA A 155 3.86 -20.41 1.24
N CYS A 156 4.30 -19.48 2.11
CA CYS A 156 5.30 -19.73 3.15
C CYS A 156 4.68 -20.10 4.48
#